data_21e4b0a5da213009d24618f98e773577
#
_entry.id   21e4b0a5da213009d24618f98e773577
#
_cell.length_a   1.000
_cell.length_b   1.000
_cell.length_c   1.000
_cell.angle_alpha   90.00
_cell.angle_beta   90.00
_cell.angle_gamma   90.00
#
_symmetry.space_group_name_H-M   'P 1'
#
loop_
_entity.id
_entity.type
_entity.pdbx_description
1 polymer ?
#
loop_
_entity_poly.entity_id
_entity_poly.type
_entity_poly.pdbx_seq_one_letter_code
_entity_poly.pdbx_strand_id
1 'polypeptide(L)'
;MKLKVTRAVVWAADIEDRPGGLAEKLEALAKAGANLDFVLARRAPESPGMGVVFVAPLKGAKQMRAASDAGFLKTEIMHAVRVAGTNRPGFGSEITAAIAAAGLSLRGCSAIAVGPRFVGYLALDGAQEADRAIRALRRLS
;
A
#
# COMPACT_ATOMS: atom_id res chain seq x y z
N MET A 1 -0.21 -10.87 21.48
CA MET A 1 -0.02 -10.98 20.02
C MET A 1 0.81 -9.81 19.52
N LYS A 2 1.78 -10.11 18.70
CA LYS A 2 2.69 -9.08 18.18
C LYS A 2 2.24 -8.51 16.86
N LEU A 3 2.23 -7.20 16.75
CA LEU A 3 2.08 -6.53 15.48
C LEU A 3 3.43 -6.42 14.78
N LYS A 4 3.44 -6.70 13.50
CA LYS A 4 4.58 -6.42 12.65
C LYS A 4 4.28 -5.14 11.88
N VAL A 5 5.01 -4.08 12.19
CA VAL A 5 4.80 -2.75 11.61
C VAL A 5 6.07 -2.34 10.88
N THR A 6 5.97 -2.15 9.58
CA THR A 6 7.13 -1.84 8.74
C THR A 6 6.80 -0.75 7.74
N ARG A 7 7.84 -0.07 7.26
CA ARG A 7 7.69 0.83 6.11
C ARG A 7 7.42 0.00 4.87
N ALA A 8 6.54 0.50 4.01
CA ALA A 8 6.28 -0.12 2.72
C ALA A 8 6.56 0.90 1.61
N VAL A 9 7.21 0.46 0.55
CA VAL A 9 7.44 1.28 -0.62
C VAL A 9 6.41 0.89 -1.66
N VAL A 10 5.53 1.83 -1.97
CA VAL A 10 4.43 1.61 -2.90
C VAL A 10 4.74 2.31 -4.22
N TRP A 11 4.52 1.60 -5.31
CA TRP A 11 4.69 2.12 -6.67
C TRP A 11 3.31 2.33 -7.28
N ALA A 12 3.17 3.38 -8.08
CA ALA A 12 1.89 3.74 -8.67
C ALA A 12 2.03 3.98 -10.17
N ALA A 13 0.99 3.61 -10.92
CA ALA A 13 0.91 3.90 -12.34
C ALA A 13 -0.51 4.28 -12.71
N ASP A 14 -0.63 5.14 -13.72
CA ASP A 14 -1.92 5.39 -14.33
C ASP A 14 -2.27 4.22 -15.24
N ILE A 15 -3.55 3.89 -15.31
CA ILE A 15 -4.05 2.86 -16.21
C ILE A 15 -5.21 3.42 -17.03
N GLU A 16 -5.35 2.93 -18.24
CA GLU A 16 -6.52 3.25 -19.05
C GLU A 16 -7.71 2.47 -18.50
N ASP A 17 -8.85 3.12 -18.37
CA ASP A 17 -10.09 2.49 -17.92
C ASP A 17 -10.72 1.74 -19.09
N ARG A 18 -10.18 0.56 -19.38
CA ARG A 18 -10.63 -0.33 -20.44
C ARG A 18 -10.31 -1.77 -20.07
N PRO A 19 -11.01 -2.74 -20.69
CA PRO A 19 -10.63 -4.14 -20.49
C PRO A 19 -9.15 -4.36 -20.81
N GLY A 20 -8.43 -5.02 -19.90
CA GLY A 20 -7.01 -5.31 -20.07
C GLY A 20 -6.05 -4.21 -19.61
N GLY A 21 -6.53 -3.03 -19.27
CA GLY A 21 -5.65 -1.94 -18.84
C GLY A 21 -4.82 -2.32 -17.62
N LEU A 22 -5.46 -2.87 -16.59
CA LEU A 22 -4.77 -3.35 -15.40
C LEU A 22 -3.92 -4.59 -15.69
N ALA A 23 -4.46 -5.52 -16.47
CA ALA A 23 -3.77 -6.77 -16.76
C ALA A 23 -2.42 -6.53 -17.43
N GLU A 24 -2.34 -5.59 -18.36
CA GLU A 24 -1.08 -5.25 -19.02
C GLU A 24 -0.01 -4.77 -18.03
N LYS A 25 -0.41 -3.94 -17.07
CA LYS A 25 0.51 -3.42 -16.06
C LYS A 25 1.05 -4.54 -15.18
N LEU A 26 0.17 -5.39 -14.69
CA LEU A 26 0.55 -6.48 -13.79
C LEU A 26 1.38 -7.54 -14.53
N GLU A 27 1.08 -7.80 -15.80
CA GLU A 27 1.85 -8.74 -16.61
C GLU A 27 3.30 -8.30 -16.75
N ALA A 28 3.53 -7.00 -16.97
CA ALA A 28 4.89 -6.47 -17.07
C ALA A 28 5.71 -6.75 -15.81
N LEU A 29 5.09 -6.59 -14.65
CA LEU A 29 5.75 -6.89 -13.38
C LEU A 29 5.96 -8.38 -13.16
N ALA A 30 4.98 -9.18 -13.55
CA ALA A 30 5.05 -10.64 -13.41
C ALA A 30 6.19 -11.22 -14.24
N LYS A 31 6.41 -10.71 -15.44
CA LYS A 31 7.51 -11.14 -16.30
C LYS A 31 8.88 -10.88 -15.68
N ALA A 32 8.98 -9.87 -14.83
CA ALA A 32 10.20 -9.57 -14.08
C ALA A 32 10.31 -10.34 -12.77
N GLY A 33 9.37 -11.23 -12.48
CA GLY A 33 9.39 -12.05 -11.28
C GLY A 33 8.83 -11.39 -10.03
N ALA A 34 8.10 -10.27 -10.18
CA ALA A 34 7.53 -9.60 -9.02
C ALA A 34 6.48 -10.48 -8.33
N ASN A 35 6.53 -10.53 -7.02
CA ASN A 35 5.55 -11.24 -6.20
C ASN A 35 4.91 -10.21 -5.27
N LEU A 36 3.74 -9.74 -5.68
CA LEU A 36 3.11 -8.61 -5.02
C LEU A 36 2.29 -9.05 -3.81
N ASP A 37 2.49 -8.37 -2.68
CA ASP A 37 1.67 -8.52 -1.48
C ASP A 37 0.47 -7.58 -1.51
N PHE A 38 0.57 -6.51 -2.28
CA PHE A 38 -0.42 -5.46 -2.29
C PHE A 38 -0.69 -5.00 -3.72
N VAL A 39 -1.94 -5.00 -4.10
CA VAL A 39 -2.43 -4.41 -5.34
C VAL A 39 -3.73 -3.69 -5.03
N LEU A 40 -3.77 -2.41 -5.32
CA LEU A 40 -4.99 -1.62 -5.19
C LEU A 40 -5.18 -0.86 -6.50
N ALA A 41 -6.27 -1.11 -7.19
CA ALA A 41 -6.57 -0.43 -8.43
C ALA A 41 -7.98 0.12 -8.37
N ARG A 42 -8.16 1.32 -8.93
CA ARG A 42 -9.47 1.97 -8.95
C ARG A 42 -9.54 2.93 -10.13
N ARG A 43 -10.76 3.28 -10.49
CA ARG A 43 -10.97 4.40 -11.41
C ARG A 43 -10.51 5.69 -10.74
N ALA A 44 -10.11 6.65 -11.55
CA ALA A 44 -9.72 7.98 -11.10
C ALA A 44 -10.78 8.98 -11.56
N PRO A 45 -11.81 9.28 -10.74
CA PRO A 45 -12.88 10.18 -11.15
C PRO A 45 -12.39 11.57 -11.55
N GLU A 46 -11.27 12.01 -11.00
CA GLU A 46 -10.62 13.29 -11.32
C GLU A 46 -9.99 13.29 -12.71
N SER A 47 -9.82 12.11 -13.33
CA SER A 47 -9.26 11.96 -14.67
C SER A 47 -10.13 10.98 -15.46
N PRO A 48 -11.26 11.44 -16.04
CA PRO A 48 -12.17 10.55 -16.76
C PRO A 48 -11.46 9.71 -17.82
N GLY A 49 -11.83 8.42 -17.89
CA GLY A 49 -11.19 7.47 -18.79
C GLY A 49 -9.91 6.85 -18.24
N MET A 50 -9.51 7.22 -17.04
CA MET A 50 -8.29 6.73 -16.42
C MET A 50 -8.57 6.07 -15.08
N GLY A 51 -7.61 5.27 -14.65
CA GLY A 51 -7.56 4.70 -13.33
C GLY A 51 -6.14 4.79 -12.79
N VAL A 52 -5.94 4.27 -11.60
CA VAL A 52 -4.64 4.21 -10.96
C VAL A 52 -4.46 2.85 -10.30
N VAL A 53 -3.23 2.33 -10.34
CA VAL A 53 -2.89 1.09 -9.64
C VAL A 53 -1.69 1.34 -8.74
N PHE A 54 -1.78 0.81 -7.53
CA PHE A 54 -0.71 0.84 -6.52
C PHE A 54 -0.27 -0.59 -6.27
N VAL A 55 1.04 -0.81 -6.21
CA VAL A 55 1.60 -2.16 -6.00
C VAL A 55 2.77 -2.11 -5.01
N ALA A 56 2.97 -3.22 -4.32
CA ALA A 56 4.14 -3.47 -3.47
C ALA A 56 4.25 -4.97 -3.19
N PRO A 57 5.46 -5.50 -2.96
CA PRO A 57 6.76 -4.86 -3.09
C PRO A 57 7.36 -5.08 -4.48
N LEU A 58 8.33 -4.25 -4.85
CA LEU A 58 9.20 -4.51 -5.99
C LEU A 58 10.61 -4.69 -5.47
N LYS A 59 11.24 -5.81 -5.82
CA LYS A 59 12.53 -6.20 -5.26
C LYS A 59 13.58 -6.34 -6.35
N GLY A 60 14.68 -5.62 -6.18
CA GLY A 60 15.82 -5.70 -7.09
C GLY A 60 15.68 -4.85 -8.34
N ALA A 61 16.81 -4.63 -8.97
CA ALA A 61 16.93 -3.73 -10.13
C ALA A 61 16.07 -4.17 -11.31
N LYS A 62 15.95 -5.48 -11.55
CA LYS A 62 15.18 -6.01 -12.67
C LYS A 62 13.69 -5.65 -12.54
N GLN A 63 13.12 -5.82 -11.35
CA GLN A 63 11.71 -5.51 -11.11
C GLN A 63 11.47 -4.02 -11.14
N MET A 64 12.37 -3.23 -10.54
CA MET A 64 12.24 -1.78 -10.54
C MET A 64 12.33 -1.20 -11.95
N ARG A 65 13.20 -1.76 -12.80
CA ARG A 65 13.32 -1.33 -14.19
C ARG A 65 12.07 -1.68 -14.97
N ALA A 66 11.55 -2.90 -14.80
CA ALA A 66 10.31 -3.32 -15.47
C ALA A 66 9.14 -2.42 -15.06
N ALA A 67 9.09 -2.03 -13.79
CA ALA A 67 8.06 -1.12 -13.30
C ALA A 67 8.19 0.26 -13.95
N SER A 68 9.39 0.81 -13.99
CA SER A 68 9.63 2.12 -14.63
C SER A 68 9.26 2.08 -16.10
N ASP A 69 9.65 1.03 -16.81
CA ASP A 69 9.33 0.86 -18.22
C ASP A 69 7.81 0.77 -18.46
N ALA A 70 7.09 0.22 -17.50
CA ALA A 70 5.63 0.09 -17.58
C ALA A 70 4.88 1.35 -17.09
N GLY A 71 5.60 2.39 -16.70
CA GLY A 71 5.00 3.64 -16.25
C GLY A 71 4.75 3.74 -14.76
N PHE A 72 5.26 2.82 -13.96
CA PHE A 72 5.16 2.93 -12.51
C PHE A 72 6.19 3.89 -11.97
N LEU A 73 5.77 4.69 -11.00
CA LEU A 73 6.64 5.58 -10.27
C LEU A 73 6.59 5.24 -8.80
N LYS A 74 7.75 5.31 -8.15
CA LYS A 74 7.83 5.18 -6.71
C LYS A 74 7.13 6.39 -6.09
N THR A 75 6.13 6.14 -5.23
CA THR A 75 5.39 7.25 -4.66
C THR A 75 6.21 7.97 -3.59
N GLU A 76 6.44 9.25 -3.78
CA GLU A 76 7.08 10.10 -2.79
C GLU A 76 6.05 10.90 -1.99
N ILE A 77 4.83 10.92 -2.47
CA ILE A 77 3.73 11.66 -1.84
C ILE A 77 3.05 10.80 -0.77
N MET A 78 3.03 9.49 -0.98
CA MET A 78 2.42 8.56 -0.03
C MET A 78 3.49 7.74 0.66
N HIS A 79 3.65 7.97 1.94
CA HIS A 79 4.57 7.19 2.76
C HIS A 79 3.76 6.11 3.46
N ALA A 80 3.93 4.88 3.01
CA ALA A 80 3.10 3.77 3.45
C ALA A 80 3.71 3.00 4.62
N VAL A 81 2.83 2.55 5.50
CA VAL A 81 3.17 1.70 6.64
C VAL A 81 2.33 0.43 6.52
N ARG A 82 2.98 -0.72 6.60
CA ARG A 82 2.33 -2.01 6.57
C ARG A 82 2.17 -2.53 8.00
N VAL A 83 0.97 -2.93 8.34
CA VAL A 83 0.64 -3.49 9.65
C VAL A 83 0.12 -4.91 9.46
N ALA A 84 0.73 -5.88 10.08
CA ALA A 84 0.28 -7.26 10.01
C ALA A 84 0.17 -7.86 11.41
N GLY A 85 -0.85 -8.67 11.62
CA GLY A 85 -1.06 -9.31 12.93
C GLY A 85 -2.18 -10.34 12.88
N THR A 86 -2.57 -10.80 14.06
CA THR A 86 -3.69 -11.72 14.18
C THR A 86 -5.00 -10.96 14.10
N ASN A 87 -5.91 -11.44 13.26
CA ASN A 87 -7.20 -10.80 13.09
C ASN A 87 -8.07 -10.97 14.34
N ARG A 88 -8.80 -9.91 14.70
CA ARG A 88 -9.78 -9.92 15.79
C ARG A 88 -10.79 -8.80 15.57
N PRO A 89 -11.98 -8.92 16.17
CA PRO A 89 -12.98 -7.85 16.05
C PRO A 89 -12.43 -6.51 16.57
N GLY A 90 -12.68 -5.45 15.82
CA GLY A 90 -12.29 -4.10 16.23
C GLY A 90 -10.82 -3.74 15.97
N PHE A 91 -10.05 -4.63 15.35
CA PHE A 91 -8.62 -4.38 15.15
C PHE A 91 -8.36 -3.15 14.29
N GLY A 92 -9.11 -2.97 13.22
CA GLY A 92 -9.00 -1.76 12.38
C GLY A 92 -9.31 -0.50 13.16
N SER A 93 -10.29 -0.56 14.05
CA SER A 93 -10.65 0.56 14.92
C SER A 93 -9.50 0.91 15.87
N GLU A 94 -8.86 -0.09 16.47
CA GLU A 94 -7.74 0.14 17.37
C GLU A 94 -6.56 0.78 16.63
N ILE A 95 -6.25 0.29 15.44
CA ILE A 95 -5.16 0.83 14.62
C ILE A 95 -5.42 2.30 14.28
N THR A 96 -6.61 2.60 13.77
CA THR A 96 -6.94 3.97 13.37
C THR A 96 -7.05 4.91 14.56
N ALA A 97 -7.51 4.41 15.70
CA ALA A 97 -7.54 5.21 16.93
C ALA A 97 -6.13 5.55 17.42
N ALA A 98 -5.18 4.62 17.29
CA ALA A 98 -3.79 4.87 17.67
C ALA A 98 -3.16 5.95 16.77
N ILE A 99 -3.47 5.91 15.49
CA ILE A 99 -3.02 6.93 14.52
C ILE A 99 -3.60 8.30 14.90
N ALA A 100 -4.89 8.34 15.19
CA ALA A 100 -5.56 9.58 15.59
C ALA A 100 -4.98 10.14 16.89
N ALA A 101 -4.72 9.28 17.88
CA ALA A 101 -4.13 9.68 19.16
C ALA A 101 -2.72 10.26 18.98
N ALA A 102 -2.01 9.84 17.94
CA ALA A 102 -0.71 10.40 17.60
C ALA A 102 -0.80 11.73 16.83
N GLY A 103 -2.01 12.22 16.58
CA GLY A 103 -2.24 13.48 15.88
C GLY A 103 -2.04 13.36 14.36
N LEU A 104 -2.19 12.16 13.83
CA LEU A 104 -1.96 11.89 12.41
C LEU A 104 -3.25 11.66 11.65
N SER A 105 -3.30 12.16 10.42
CA SER A 105 -4.38 11.92 9.48
C SER A 105 -3.88 10.96 8.38
N LEU A 106 -4.76 10.11 7.90
CA LEU A 106 -4.41 9.15 6.85
C LEU A 106 -4.81 9.69 5.48
N ARG A 107 -3.91 9.54 4.51
CA ARG A 107 -4.23 9.80 3.10
C ARG A 107 -5.04 8.65 2.52
N GLY A 108 -4.83 7.46 3.02
CA GLY A 108 -5.55 6.28 2.59
C GLY A 108 -5.32 5.14 3.55
N CYS A 109 -6.23 4.17 3.50
CA CYS A 109 -6.14 2.98 4.32
C CYS A 109 -6.74 1.82 3.55
N SER A 110 -6.00 0.73 3.46
CA SER A 110 -6.48 -0.51 2.87
C SER A 110 -6.19 -1.64 3.85
N ALA A 111 -7.15 -2.51 4.06
CA ALA A 111 -6.96 -3.61 4.99
C ALA A 111 -7.75 -4.82 4.55
N ILE A 112 -7.24 -5.99 4.87
CA ILE A 112 -7.89 -7.25 4.57
C ILE A 112 -7.61 -8.25 5.68
N ALA A 113 -8.60 -9.08 5.98
CA ALA A 113 -8.42 -10.22 6.86
C ALA A 113 -8.53 -11.49 6.03
N VAL A 114 -7.57 -12.38 6.18
CA VAL A 114 -7.57 -13.68 5.52
C VAL A 114 -7.35 -14.74 6.58
N GLY A 115 -8.42 -15.46 6.91
CA GLY A 115 -8.40 -16.42 8.01
C GLY A 115 -7.97 -15.72 9.31
N PRO A 116 -6.95 -16.24 9.99
CA PRO A 116 -6.51 -15.64 11.26
C PRO A 116 -5.61 -14.40 11.10
N ARG A 117 -5.37 -13.94 9.89
CA ARG A 117 -4.42 -12.87 9.64
C ARG A 117 -5.11 -11.59 9.20
N PHE A 118 -4.58 -10.47 9.68
CA PHE A 118 -4.96 -9.12 9.27
C PHE A 118 -3.74 -8.44 8.65
N VAL A 119 -3.92 -7.77 7.53
CA VAL A 119 -2.88 -6.96 6.90
C VAL A 119 -3.48 -5.63 6.47
N GLY A 120 -2.87 -4.54 6.93
CA GLY A 120 -3.29 -3.20 6.53
C GLY A 120 -2.13 -2.41 5.95
N TYR A 121 -2.47 -1.51 5.02
CA TYR A 121 -1.54 -0.53 4.48
C TYR A 121 -2.11 0.84 4.76
N LEU A 122 -1.32 1.67 5.44
CA LEU A 122 -1.71 3.03 5.82
C LEU A 122 -0.85 4.00 5.05
N ALA A 123 -1.46 4.97 4.40
CA ALA A 123 -0.73 6.00 3.67
C ALA A 123 -0.70 7.29 4.50
N LEU A 124 0.49 7.79 4.76
CA LEU A 124 0.73 9.02 5.52
C LEU A 124 1.25 10.11 4.60
N ASP A 125 1.23 11.35 5.09
CA ASP A 125 1.61 12.52 4.30
C ASP A 125 3.11 12.67 4.07
N GLY A 126 3.93 12.14 4.96
CA GLY A 126 5.37 12.29 4.85
C GLY A 126 6.14 11.26 5.64
N ALA A 127 7.47 11.32 5.52
CA ALA A 127 8.36 10.37 6.19
C ALA A 127 8.28 10.48 7.71
N GLN A 128 8.20 11.70 8.23
CA GLN A 128 8.10 11.91 9.68
C GLN A 128 6.80 11.36 10.23
N GLU A 129 5.69 11.59 9.52
CA GLU A 129 4.39 11.08 9.90
C GLU A 129 4.38 9.55 9.89
N ALA A 130 5.01 8.93 8.89
CA ALA A 130 5.12 7.48 8.83
C ALA A 130 5.93 6.92 9.99
N ASP A 131 7.03 7.57 10.35
CA ASP A 131 7.84 7.14 11.50
C ASP A 131 7.06 7.26 12.81
N ARG A 132 6.29 8.32 12.97
CA ARG A 132 5.43 8.50 14.15
C ARG A 132 4.33 7.43 14.20
N ALA A 133 3.75 7.11 13.05
CA ALA A 133 2.75 6.05 12.95
C ALA A 133 3.33 4.70 13.37
N ILE A 134 4.53 4.37 12.91
CA ILE A 134 5.19 3.12 13.27
C ILE A 134 5.39 3.05 14.78
N ARG A 135 5.90 4.13 15.40
CA ARG A 135 6.09 4.15 16.86
C ARG A 135 4.79 3.97 17.62
N ALA A 136 3.72 4.67 17.17
CA ALA A 136 2.42 4.57 17.82
C ALA A 136 1.84 3.15 17.72
N LEU A 137 1.95 2.54 16.54
CA LEU A 137 1.39 1.20 16.29
C LEU A 137 2.17 0.10 17.03
N ARG A 138 3.47 0.24 17.15
CA ARG A 138 4.29 -0.73 17.88
C ARG A 138 3.94 -0.78 19.37
N ARG A 139 3.37 0.28 19.89
CA ARG A 139 2.90 0.29 21.28
C ARG A 139 1.65 -0.53 21.51
N LEU A 140 0.93 -0.89 20.44
CA LEU A 140 -0.25 -1.74 20.53
C LEU A 140 0.09 -3.22 20.70
N SER A 141 1.31 -3.59 20.48
CA SER A 141 1.77 -4.99 20.57
C SER A 141 1.85 -5.49 22.00
#